data_56d6e5f5bd940fe0ee37fb431517b794
#
_entry.id   56d6e5f5bd940fe0ee37fb431517b794
#
_cell.length_a   1.000
_cell.length_b   1.000
_cell.length_c   1.000
_cell.angle_alpha   90.00
_cell.angle_beta   90.00
_cell.angle_gamma   90.00
#
_symmetry.space_group_name_H-M   'P 1'
#
loop_
_entity.id
_entity.type
_entity.pdbx_description
1 polymer ?
#
loop_
_entity_poly.entity_id
_entity_poly.type
_entity_poly.pdbx_seq_one_letter_code
_entity_poly.pdbx_strand_id
1 'polypeptide(L)'
;IVFGRTEAMTEEFDKRNEELYRSAAKAQFLSGSMMPIMQFLSYLSYVAIAVLGGLRVANGHMTLGAATAFIQYSREFNQPLGQLGGMMQQVQSGVASAERVFELLDAEEQSPDTTDEDLPGRARGLVEFQDVDFSYSEDKELITGLNLRVEPGQTAAIVGPTGAGKTTLVNLLMRFYELDGGQILIDGHDIARMPRQTLRSQVGMVLQDAVLFKGSIMDNIRYGRLDATDEEVIAAAKATYVDRFV
;
A
#
# COMPACT_ATOMS: atom_id res chain seq x y z
N ILE A 1 16.91 6.20 27.75
CA ILE A 1 16.91 6.59 29.19
C ILE A 1 16.97 5.33 30.07
N VAL A 2 16.02 4.37 29.90
CA VAL A 2 15.90 3.17 30.74
C VAL A 2 17.16 2.28 30.75
N PHE A 3 17.90 2.23 29.66
CA PHE A 3 19.12 1.40 29.51
C PHE A 3 20.42 2.18 29.63
N GLY A 4 20.40 3.45 30.06
CA GLY A 4 21.62 4.29 30.21
C GLY A 4 22.41 4.55 28.92
N ARG A 5 21.82 4.31 27.73
CA ARG A 5 22.47 4.47 26.42
C ARG A 5 22.19 5.80 25.74
N THR A 6 21.85 6.83 26.49
CA THR A 6 21.48 8.15 25.93
C THR A 6 22.61 8.75 25.10
N GLU A 7 23.84 8.65 25.59
CA GLU A 7 25.04 9.21 24.92
C GLU A 7 25.31 8.52 23.58
N ALA A 8 25.30 7.18 23.55
CA ALA A 8 25.46 6.41 22.32
C ALA A 8 24.33 6.64 21.30
N MET A 9 23.11 6.83 21.77
CA MET A 9 21.96 7.16 20.91
C MET A 9 22.05 8.57 20.33
N THR A 10 22.58 9.52 21.13
CA THR A 10 22.81 10.90 20.67
C THR A 10 23.90 10.93 19.61
N GLU A 11 25.01 10.21 19.82
CA GLU A 11 26.08 10.10 18.85
C GLU A 11 25.61 9.50 17.50
N GLU A 12 24.83 8.42 17.55
CA GLU A 12 24.24 7.81 16.36
C GLU A 12 23.25 8.77 15.66
N PHE A 13 22.44 9.49 16.43
CA PHE A 13 21.53 10.50 15.90
C PHE A 13 22.30 11.63 15.21
N ASP A 14 23.35 12.17 15.84
CA ASP A 14 24.14 13.25 15.29
C ASP A 14 24.83 12.84 13.98
N LYS A 15 25.32 11.62 13.92
CA LYS A 15 25.91 11.06 12.69
C LYS A 15 24.88 10.99 11.55
N ARG A 16 23.69 10.45 11.81
CA ARG A 16 22.62 10.38 10.82
C ARG A 16 22.10 11.75 10.42
N ASN A 17 21.99 12.65 11.37
CA ASN A 17 21.58 14.04 11.13
C ASN A 17 22.60 14.79 10.26
N GLU A 18 23.90 14.58 10.47
CA GLU A 18 24.95 15.15 9.62
C GLU A 18 24.89 14.58 8.18
N GLU A 19 24.67 13.29 8.01
CA GLU A 19 24.48 12.67 6.69
C GLU A 19 23.24 13.23 5.97
N LEU A 20 22.13 13.39 6.70
CA LEU A 20 20.91 14.02 6.20
C LEU A 20 21.15 15.46 5.79
N TYR A 21 21.82 16.25 6.67
CA TYR A 21 22.17 17.64 6.40
C TYR A 21 22.99 17.78 5.12
N ARG A 22 24.05 16.99 4.96
CA ARG A 22 24.92 17.03 3.76
C ARG A 22 24.15 16.69 2.50
N SER A 23 23.30 15.65 2.56
CA SER A 23 22.50 15.22 1.43
C SER A 23 21.43 16.27 1.07
N ALA A 24 20.74 16.80 2.07
CA ALA A 24 19.72 17.82 1.88
C ALA A 24 20.34 19.16 1.39
N ALA A 25 21.46 19.58 1.97
CA ALA A 25 22.17 20.80 1.54
C ALA A 25 22.63 20.71 0.10
N LYS A 26 23.19 19.56 -0.31
CA LYS A 26 23.61 19.30 -1.69
C LYS A 26 22.43 19.31 -2.66
N ALA A 27 21.34 18.63 -2.31
CA ALA A 27 20.12 18.60 -3.14
C ALA A 27 19.51 20.00 -3.26
N GLN A 28 19.40 20.73 -2.14
CA GLN A 28 18.86 22.09 -2.11
C GLN A 28 19.74 23.08 -2.91
N PHE A 29 21.06 22.95 -2.80
CA PHE A 29 22.00 23.78 -3.57
C PHE A 29 21.86 23.53 -5.07
N LEU A 30 21.85 22.28 -5.50
CA LEU A 30 21.70 21.92 -6.91
C LEU A 30 20.34 22.37 -7.47
N SER A 31 19.28 22.08 -6.76
CA SER A 31 17.92 22.48 -7.15
C SER A 31 17.74 23.99 -7.14
N GLY A 32 18.20 24.66 -6.09
CA GLY A 32 18.07 26.10 -5.94
C GLY A 32 18.98 26.92 -6.85
N SER A 33 20.11 26.37 -7.31
CA SER A 33 21.05 27.07 -8.21
C SER A 33 20.59 27.08 -9.67
N MET A 34 19.69 26.21 -10.09
CA MET A 34 19.26 26.06 -11.47
C MET A 34 18.68 27.36 -12.04
N MET A 35 17.73 27.97 -11.34
CA MET A 35 17.09 29.21 -11.79
C MET A 35 18.05 30.41 -11.84
N PRO A 36 18.86 30.71 -10.81
CA PRO A 36 19.88 31.76 -10.90
C PRO A 36 20.89 31.57 -12.04
N ILE A 37 21.33 30.34 -12.29
CA ILE A 37 22.24 30.04 -13.41
C ILE A 37 21.57 30.34 -14.74
N MET A 38 20.34 29.89 -14.96
CA MET A 38 19.59 30.18 -16.18
C MET A 38 19.37 31.69 -16.38
N GLN A 39 19.08 32.40 -15.27
CA GLN A 39 18.92 33.84 -15.29
C GLN A 39 20.23 34.55 -15.65
N PHE A 40 21.36 34.13 -15.10
CA PHE A 40 22.68 34.65 -15.44
C PHE A 40 23.01 34.45 -16.90
N LEU A 41 22.79 33.24 -17.45
CA LEU A 41 23.01 32.96 -18.89
C LEU A 41 22.11 33.81 -19.76
N SER A 42 20.86 34.06 -19.38
CA SER A 42 19.91 34.93 -20.07
C SER A 42 20.45 36.39 -20.12
N TYR A 43 20.95 36.92 -19.00
CA TYR A 43 21.52 38.26 -18.98
C TYR A 43 22.82 38.35 -19.80
N LEU A 44 23.67 37.32 -19.78
CA LEU A 44 24.87 37.27 -20.61
C LEU A 44 24.53 37.28 -22.10
N SER A 45 23.52 36.49 -22.49
CA SER A 45 22.99 36.48 -23.85
C SER A 45 22.44 37.85 -24.25
N TYR A 46 21.71 38.51 -23.38
CA TYR A 46 21.18 39.84 -23.60
C TYR A 46 22.32 40.87 -23.87
N VAL A 47 23.35 40.86 -23.02
CA VAL A 47 24.53 41.77 -23.22
C VAL A 47 25.21 41.51 -24.54
N ALA A 48 25.43 40.24 -24.88
CA ALA A 48 26.07 39.87 -26.17
C ALA A 48 25.22 40.34 -27.36
N ILE A 49 23.91 40.13 -27.34
CA ILE A 49 23.02 40.58 -28.41
C ILE A 49 22.98 42.12 -28.50
N ALA A 50 22.93 42.82 -27.38
CA ALA A 50 22.90 44.27 -27.35
C ALA A 50 24.20 44.89 -27.91
N VAL A 51 25.36 44.33 -27.56
CA VAL A 51 26.67 44.80 -28.08
C VAL A 51 26.78 44.51 -29.59
N LEU A 52 26.53 43.26 -30.00
CA LEU A 52 26.64 42.90 -31.40
C LEU A 52 25.59 43.59 -32.27
N GLY A 53 24.35 43.70 -31.80
CA GLY A 53 23.27 44.41 -32.44
C GLY A 53 23.60 45.91 -32.58
N GLY A 54 24.06 46.53 -31.50
CA GLY A 54 24.49 47.93 -31.50
C GLY A 54 25.63 48.23 -32.51
N LEU A 55 26.65 47.38 -32.56
CA LEU A 55 27.71 47.46 -33.56
C LEU A 55 27.19 47.32 -34.98
N ARG A 56 26.27 46.41 -35.25
CA ARG A 56 25.67 46.26 -36.58
C ARG A 56 24.79 47.44 -36.98
N VAL A 57 24.07 48.03 -36.03
CA VAL A 57 23.32 49.27 -36.27
C VAL A 57 24.26 50.44 -36.58
N ALA A 58 25.32 50.61 -35.79
CA ALA A 58 26.32 51.66 -36.01
C ALA A 58 27.00 51.55 -37.37
N ASN A 59 27.23 50.33 -37.87
CA ASN A 59 27.83 50.07 -39.18
C ASN A 59 26.81 50.07 -40.35
N GLY A 60 25.54 50.39 -40.09
CA GLY A 60 24.49 50.44 -41.09
C GLY A 60 23.99 49.11 -41.64
N HIS A 61 24.40 47.99 -41.01
CA HIS A 61 24.02 46.64 -41.44
C HIS A 61 22.69 46.16 -40.82
N MET A 62 22.10 46.91 -39.89
CA MET A 62 20.86 46.57 -39.20
C MET A 62 20.13 47.86 -38.78
N THR A 63 18.80 47.83 -38.79
CA THR A 63 18.00 48.91 -38.21
C THR A 63 17.88 48.79 -36.69
N LEU A 64 17.70 49.91 -35.99
CA LEU A 64 17.52 49.90 -34.55
C LEU A 64 16.28 49.05 -34.16
N GLY A 65 15.20 49.15 -34.97
CA GLY A 65 13.98 48.34 -34.74
C GLY A 65 14.24 46.83 -34.86
N ALA A 66 15.09 46.41 -35.78
CA ALA A 66 15.47 44.99 -35.93
C ALA A 66 16.31 44.51 -34.73
N ALA A 67 17.24 45.36 -34.24
CA ALA A 67 18.03 45.03 -33.06
C ALA A 67 17.16 44.88 -31.81
N THR A 68 16.22 45.81 -31.57
CA THR A 68 15.29 45.73 -30.45
C THR A 68 14.33 44.55 -30.53
N ALA A 69 13.82 44.23 -31.72
CA ALA A 69 12.98 43.05 -31.94
C ALA A 69 13.75 41.75 -31.63
N PHE A 70 15.02 41.67 -32.05
CA PHE A 70 15.84 40.47 -31.75
C PHE A 70 16.10 40.29 -30.25
N ILE A 71 16.32 41.37 -29.51
CA ILE A 71 16.41 41.34 -28.04
C ILE A 71 15.12 40.82 -27.43
N GLN A 72 13.97 41.29 -27.89
CA GLN A 72 12.67 40.88 -27.41
C GLN A 72 12.43 39.38 -27.64
N TYR A 73 12.65 38.92 -28.88
CA TYR A 73 12.52 37.49 -29.21
C TYR A 73 13.47 36.61 -28.41
N SER A 74 14.71 37.04 -28.16
CA SER A 74 15.64 36.30 -27.32
C SER A 74 15.13 36.14 -25.89
N ARG A 75 14.51 37.19 -25.33
CA ARG A 75 13.87 37.11 -23.99
C ARG A 75 12.68 36.17 -23.96
N GLU A 76 11.79 36.29 -24.95
CA GLU A 76 10.61 35.43 -25.06
C GLU A 76 10.99 33.97 -25.30
N PHE A 77 12.10 33.69 -25.97
CA PHE A 77 12.60 32.33 -26.15
C PHE A 77 13.20 31.72 -24.89
N ASN A 78 13.87 32.50 -24.05
CA ASN A 78 14.49 32.03 -22.83
C ASN A 78 13.47 31.67 -21.73
N GLN A 79 12.30 32.30 -21.75
CA GLN A 79 11.25 32.06 -20.76
C GLN A 79 10.73 30.59 -20.78
N PRO A 80 10.29 30.00 -21.92
CA PRO A 80 9.85 28.61 -21.98
C PRO A 80 10.98 27.61 -21.69
N LEU A 81 12.24 27.94 -22.00
CA LEU A 81 13.37 27.08 -21.64
C LEU A 81 13.51 26.91 -20.11
N GLY A 82 13.34 28.00 -19.37
CA GLY A 82 13.32 27.93 -17.90
C GLY A 82 12.14 27.08 -17.36
N GLN A 83 10.98 27.16 -17.98
CA GLN A 83 9.81 26.37 -17.62
C GLN A 83 10.01 24.86 -17.88
N LEU A 84 10.66 24.49 -18.97
CA LEU A 84 10.97 23.10 -19.30
C LEU A 84 11.82 22.42 -18.20
N GLY A 85 12.77 23.16 -17.61
CA GLY A 85 13.56 22.65 -16.49
C GLY A 85 12.72 22.31 -15.26
N GLY A 86 11.71 23.13 -14.93
CA GLY A 86 10.77 22.86 -13.83
C GLY A 86 9.79 21.72 -14.15
N MET A 87 9.36 21.58 -15.40
CA MET A 87 8.47 20.49 -15.83
C MET A 87 9.11 19.11 -15.70
N MET A 88 10.42 18.98 -15.86
CA MET A 88 11.11 17.69 -15.74
C MET A 88 10.91 17.07 -14.35
N GLN A 89 10.98 17.86 -13.30
CA GLN A 89 10.72 17.39 -11.93
C GLN A 89 9.26 16.93 -11.76
N GLN A 90 8.32 17.65 -12.36
CA GLN A 90 6.91 17.30 -12.31
C GLN A 90 6.60 16.02 -13.08
N VAL A 91 7.25 15.81 -14.23
CA VAL A 91 7.16 14.57 -15.02
C VAL A 91 7.70 13.38 -14.21
N GLN A 92 8.87 13.51 -13.58
CA GLN A 92 9.43 12.45 -12.74
C GLN A 92 8.51 12.08 -11.57
N SER A 93 7.92 13.07 -10.90
CA SER A 93 6.94 12.83 -9.84
C SER A 93 5.68 12.15 -10.37
N GLY A 94 5.22 12.55 -11.55
CA GLY A 94 4.07 11.93 -12.23
C GLY A 94 4.34 10.47 -12.58
N VAL A 95 5.52 10.16 -13.14
CA VAL A 95 5.92 8.78 -13.47
C VAL A 95 5.98 7.92 -12.21
N ALA A 96 6.62 8.39 -11.13
CA ALA A 96 6.69 7.64 -9.88
C ALA A 96 5.31 7.40 -9.25
N SER A 97 4.38 8.35 -9.41
CA SER A 97 3.00 8.17 -8.95
C SER A 97 2.23 7.17 -9.81
N ALA A 98 2.42 7.21 -11.13
CA ALA A 98 1.82 6.26 -12.06
C ALA A 98 2.34 4.83 -11.81
N GLU A 99 3.66 4.68 -11.57
CA GLU A 99 4.28 3.39 -11.24
C GLU A 99 3.61 2.72 -10.03
N ARG A 100 3.36 3.49 -8.95
CA ARG A 100 2.65 2.96 -7.77
C ARG A 100 1.20 2.56 -8.04
N VAL A 101 0.53 3.28 -8.94
CA VAL A 101 -0.83 2.92 -9.35
C VAL A 101 -0.82 1.64 -10.18
N PHE A 102 0.11 1.51 -11.12
CA PHE A 102 0.25 0.31 -11.93
C PHE A 102 0.70 -0.90 -11.10
N GLU A 103 1.59 -0.72 -10.12
CA GLU A 103 1.97 -1.78 -9.18
C GLU A 103 0.74 -2.39 -8.48
N LEU A 104 -0.25 -1.56 -8.12
CA LEU A 104 -1.50 -2.05 -7.56
C LEU A 104 -2.41 -2.70 -8.62
N LEU A 105 -2.51 -2.10 -9.83
CA LEU A 105 -3.38 -2.60 -10.90
C LEU A 105 -2.85 -3.90 -11.52
N ASP A 106 -1.53 -4.06 -11.57
CA ASP A 106 -0.85 -5.23 -12.11
C ASP A 106 -0.55 -6.29 -11.02
N ALA A 107 -0.98 -6.04 -9.77
CA ALA A 107 -0.87 -7.02 -8.70
C ALA A 107 -1.62 -8.31 -9.09
N GLU A 108 -1.05 -9.44 -8.73
CA GLU A 108 -1.63 -10.74 -9.01
C GLU A 108 -3.03 -10.85 -8.41
N GLU A 109 -4.00 -11.12 -9.23
CA GLU A 109 -5.38 -11.30 -8.80
C GLU A 109 -5.56 -12.63 -8.07
N GLN A 110 -6.45 -12.63 -7.11
CA GLN A 110 -6.85 -13.86 -6.43
C GLN A 110 -7.42 -14.86 -7.45
N SER A 111 -7.13 -16.16 -7.25
CA SER A 111 -7.69 -17.23 -8.09
C SER A 111 -9.21 -17.10 -8.20
N PRO A 112 -9.81 -17.30 -9.39
CA PRO A 112 -11.25 -17.19 -9.57
C PRO A 112 -11.98 -18.21 -8.70
N ASP A 113 -13.18 -17.85 -8.23
CA ASP A 113 -14.03 -18.81 -7.52
C ASP A 113 -14.55 -19.88 -8.47
N THR A 114 -14.49 -21.12 -8.01
CA THR A 114 -15.17 -22.22 -8.66
C THR A 114 -16.60 -22.32 -8.13
N THR A 115 -17.52 -22.79 -8.96
CA THR A 115 -18.94 -22.98 -8.60
C THR A 115 -19.33 -24.46 -8.57
N ASP A 116 -18.34 -25.35 -8.45
CA ASP A 116 -18.54 -26.77 -8.67
C ASP A 116 -19.19 -27.46 -7.47
N GLU A 117 -19.04 -26.91 -6.27
CA GLU A 117 -19.65 -27.45 -5.06
C GLU A 117 -20.36 -26.33 -4.27
N ASP A 118 -21.55 -26.65 -3.77
CA ASP A 118 -22.30 -25.78 -2.87
C ASP A 118 -22.70 -26.56 -1.63
N LEU A 119 -22.65 -25.88 -0.46
CA LEU A 119 -23.13 -26.50 0.79
C LEU A 119 -24.66 -26.42 0.83
N PRO A 120 -25.35 -27.57 0.95
CA PRO A 120 -26.81 -27.56 1.05
C PRO A 120 -27.23 -27.02 2.43
N GLY A 121 -27.47 -25.72 2.50
CA GLY A 121 -27.95 -25.06 3.72
C GLY A 121 -26.85 -24.74 4.73
N ARG A 122 -27.16 -24.79 6.03
CA ARG A 122 -26.21 -24.51 7.11
C ARG A 122 -25.31 -25.70 7.39
N ALA A 123 -23.99 -25.46 7.44
CA ALA A 123 -23.02 -26.49 7.78
C ALA A 123 -23.25 -27.08 9.17
N ARG A 124 -23.09 -28.40 9.33
CA ARG A 124 -23.14 -29.12 10.60
C ARG A 124 -21.86 -28.89 11.41
N GLY A 125 -20.73 -28.63 10.72
CA GLY A 125 -19.47 -28.24 11.31
C GLY A 125 -18.47 -29.38 11.53
N LEU A 126 -18.51 -30.43 10.71
CA LEU A 126 -17.40 -31.37 10.60
C LEU A 126 -16.29 -30.70 9.79
N VAL A 127 -15.11 -30.51 10.37
CA VAL A 127 -13.95 -29.92 9.72
C VAL A 127 -12.82 -30.93 9.64
N GLU A 128 -12.28 -31.13 8.44
CA GLU A 128 -11.19 -32.08 8.19
C GLU A 128 -10.07 -31.42 7.38
N PHE A 129 -8.86 -31.55 7.87
CA PHE A 129 -7.62 -31.27 7.14
C PHE A 129 -7.03 -32.60 6.73
N GLN A 130 -6.79 -32.83 5.47
CA GLN A 130 -6.30 -34.09 4.92
C GLN A 130 -5.01 -33.83 4.13
N ASP A 131 -3.91 -34.27 4.72
CA ASP A 131 -2.56 -34.18 4.16
C ASP A 131 -2.18 -32.78 3.68
N VAL A 132 -2.52 -31.75 4.48
CA VAL A 132 -2.41 -30.33 4.12
C VAL A 132 -0.98 -29.85 4.19
N ASP A 133 -0.49 -29.29 3.08
CA ASP A 133 0.77 -28.59 2.95
C ASP A 133 0.52 -27.11 2.66
N PHE A 134 1.31 -26.23 3.31
CA PHE A 134 1.22 -24.80 3.08
C PHE A 134 2.50 -24.06 3.49
N SER A 135 2.92 -23.11 2.64
CA SER A 135 4.02 -22.18 2.86
C SER A 135 3.66 -20.78 2.42
N TYR A 136 4.12 -19.74 3.13
CA TYR A 136 3.98 -18.35 2.67
C TYR A 136 5.01 -17.98 1.60
N SER A 137 6.07 -18.74 1.48
CA SER A 137 7.12 -18.60 0.47
C SER A 137 7.74 -19.98 0.19
N GLU A 138 8.18 -20.20 -1.03
CA GLU A 138 8.77 -21.47 -1.48
C GLU A 138 9.98 -21.91 -0.65
N ASP A 139 10.70 -20.96 -0.06
CA ASP A 139 11.94 -21.23 0.70
C ASP A 139 11.69 -21.69 2.15
N LYS A 140 10.44 -21.63 2.64
CA LYS A 140 10.17 -21.90 4.06
C LYS A 140 8.85 -22.64 4.26
N GLU A 141 8.96 -23.96 4.38
CA GLU A 141 7.84 -24.81 4.77
C GLU A 141 7.29 -24.41 6.16
N LEU A 142 5.98 -24.32 6.29
CA LEU A 142 5.30 -23.96 7.54
C LEU A 142 4.41 -25.08 8.04
N ILE A 143 3.63 -25.68 7.18
CA ILE A 143 2.72 -26.79 7.48
C ILE A 143 3.01 -27.90 6.46
N THR A 144 3.22 -29.11 6.93
CA THR A 144 3.54 -30.27 6.08
C THR A 144 2.76 -31.49 6.57
N GLY A 145 1.99 -32.10 5.67
CA GLY A 145 1.27 -33.36 5.89
C GLY A 145 0.28 -33.28 7.07
N LEU A 146 -0.35 -32.10 7.29
CA LEU A 146 -1.24 -31.93 8.43
C LEU A 146 -2.55 -32.69 8.24
N ASN A 147 -2.83 -33.58 9.20
CA ASN A 147 -4.10 -34.27 9.30
C ASN A 147 -4.78 -33.89 10.63
N LEU A 148 -5.98 -33.31 10.53
CA LEU A 148 -6.79 -32.89 11.69
C LEU A 148 -8.27 -33.11 11.37
N ARG A 149 -9.00 -33.64 12.34
CA ARG A 149 -10.45 -33.81 12.25
C ARG A 149 -11.11 -33.26 13.51
N VAL A 150 -12.12 -32.43 13.33
CA VAL A 150 -12.93 -31.82 14.40
C VAL A 150 -14.39 -32.15 14.13
N GLU A 151 -15.00 -32.89 15.07
CA GLU A 151 -16.40 -33.33 14.97
C GLU A 151 -17.39 -32.18 15.21
N PRO A 152 -18.62 -32.25 14.67
CA PRO A 152 -19.66 -31.27 14.92
C PRO A 152 -19.87 -31.01 16.42
N GLY A 153 -19.90 -29.74 16.84
CA GLY A 153 -20.08 -29.34 18.24
C GLY A 153 -18.85 -29.51 19.11
N GLN A 154 -17.74 -30.02 18.60
CA GLN A 154 -16.48 -30.14 19.32
C GLN A 154 -15.76 -28.81 19.39
N THR A 155 -15.05 -28.56 20.50
CA THR A 155 -14.09 -27.45 20.61
C THR A 155 -12.68 -28.00 20.50
N ALA A 156 -11.91 -27.50 19.54
CA ALA A 156 -10.51 -27.84 19.34
C ALA A 156 -9.61 -26.66 19.76
N ALA A 157 -8.60 -26.92 20.58
CA ALA A 157 -7.58 -25.93 20.95
C ALA A 157 -6.30 -26.17 20.17
N ILE A 158 -5.88 -25.16 19.38
CA ILE A 158 -4.62 -25.18 18.62
C ILE A 158 -3.56 -24.52 19.49
N VAL A 159 -2.58 -25.29 19.93
CA VAL A 159 -1.49 -24.86 20.81
C VAL A 159 -0.12 -25.01 20.14
N GLY A 160 0.82 -24.14 20.49
CA GLY A 160 2.17 -24.19 19.96
C GLY A 160 2.93 -22.87 20.16
N PRO A 161 4.24 -22.85 19.92
CA PRO A 161 5.05 -21.65 20.05
C PRO A 161 4.64 -20.57 19.03
N THR A 162 5.13 -19.35 19.24
CA THR A 162 4.95 -18.26 18.25
C THR A 162 5.61 -18.65 16.92
N GLY A 163 4.91 -18.44 15.81
CA GLY A 163 5.38 -18.81 14.49
C GLY A 163 5.08 -20.25 14.06
N ALA A 164 4.41 -21.07 14.88
CA ALA A 164 4.05 -22.47 14.57
C ALA A 164 2.85 -22.62 13.60
N GLY A 165 2.36 -21.56 12.98
CA GLY A 165 1.26 -21.65 12.00
C GLY A 165 -0.16 -21.68 12.59
N LYS A 166 -0.36 -21.41 13.90
CA LYS A 166 -1.70 -21.46 14.53
C LYS A 166 -2.74 -20.56 13.83
N THR A 167 -2.42 -19.32 13.61
CA THR A 167 -3.27 -18.35 12.88
C THR A 167 -3.40 -18.74 11.40
N THR A 168 -2.37 -19.34 10.85
CA THR A 168 -2.36 -19.81 9.46
C THR A 168 -3.44 -20.88 9.24
N LEU A 169 -3.64 -21.82 10.17
CA LEU A 169 -4.69 -22.83 10.04
C LEU A 169 -6.09 -22.20 9.94
N VAL A 170 -6.35 -21.14 10.72
CA VAL A 170 -7.62 -20.39 10.65
C VAL A 170 -7.73 -19.67 9.31
N ASN A 171 -6.64 -19.06 8.83
CA ASN A 171 -6.61 -18.37 7.55
C ASN A 171 -6.84 -19.34 6.37
N LEU A 172 -6.30 -20.54 6.44
CA LEU A 172 -6.50 -21.59 5.44
C LEU A 172 -7.96 -22.08 5.43
N LEU A 173 -8.56 -22.28 6.61
CA LEU A 173 -9.98 -22.63 6.72
C LEU A 173 -10.91 -21.56 6.14
N MET A 174 -10.54 -20.27 6.26
CA MET A 174 -11.25 -19.13 5.65
C MET A 174 -10.93 -18.95 4.17
N ARG A 175 -10.01 -19.77 3.63
CA ARG A 175 -9.51 -19.68 2.26
C ARG A 175 -9.02 -18.27 1.93
N PHE A 176 -8.20 -17.70 2.84
CA PHE A 176 -7.44 -16.48 2.55
C PHE A 176 -6.18 -16.77 1.74
N TYR A 177 -5.74 -18.01 1.75
CA TYR A 177 -4.65 -18.56 0.96
C TYR A 177 -5.08 -19.89 0.36
N GLU A 178 -4.55 -20.23 -0.80
CA GLU A 178 -4.70 -21.55 -1.39
C GLU A 178 -3.65 -22.52 -0.79
N LEU A 179 -3.92 -23.81 -0.80
CA LEU A 179 -3.02 -24.83 -0.30
C LEU A 179 -1.93 -25.17 -1.33
N ASP A 180 -0.75 -25.52 -0.87
CA ASP A 180 0.30 -26.10 -1.72
C ASP A 180 0.00 -27.59 -2.00
N GLY A 181 -0.67 -28.29 -1.06
CA GLY A 181 -1.06 -29.68 -1.19
C GLY A 181 -2.15 -30.08 -0.21
N GLY A 182 -2.76 -31.24 -0.46
CA GLY A 182 -3.85 -31.76 0.35
C GLY A 182 -5.18 -31.06 0.12
N GLN A 183 -6.10 -31.20 1.10
CA GLN A 183 -7.43 -30.59 1.03
C GLN A 183 -7.99 -30.28 2.41
N ILE A 184 -8.88 -29.29 2.49
CA ILE A 184 -9.67 -28.97 3.70
C ILE A 184 -11.14 -29.17 3.35
N LEU A 185 -11.84 -29.93 4.17
CA LEU A 185 -13.25 -30.26 3.97
C LEU A 185 -14.11 -29.68 5.08
N ILE A 186 -15.30 -29.19 4.73
CA ILE A 186 -16.40 -28.90 5.65
C ILE A 186 -17.59 -29.77 5.28
N ASP A 187 -18.02 -30.60 6.24
CA ASP A 187 -19.09 -31.61 6.04
C ASP A 187 -18.86 -32.52 4.81
N GLY A 188 -17.59 -32.79 4.49
CA GLY A 188 -17.19 -33.62 3.36
C GLY A 188 -17.04 -32.88 2.02
N HIS A 189 -17.29 -31.58 1.98
CA HIS A 189 -17.14 -30.73 0.79
C HIS A 189 -15.80 -29.99 0.83
N ASP A 190 -15.05 -30.03 -0.28
CA ASP A 190 -13.77 -29.34 -0.40
C ASP A 190 -13.95 -27.82 -0.50
N ILE A 191 -13.34 -27.09 0.42
CA ILE A 191 -13.43 -25.62 0.45
C ILE A 191 -12.81 -24.95 -0.78
N ALA A 192 -11.85 -25.60 -1.45
CA ALA A 192 -11.23 -25.09 -2.66
C ALA A 192 -12.20 -25.07 -3.85
N ARG A 193 -13.24 -25.90 -3.80
CA ARG A 193 -14.23 -26.07 -4.86
C ARG A 193 -15.56 -25.33 -4.61
N MET A 194 -15.66 -24.61 -3.48
CA MET A 194 -16.80 -23.76 -3.14
C MET A 194 -16.54 -22.30 -3.48
N PRO A 195 -17.58 -21.50 -3.77
CA PRO A 195 -17.46 -20.04 -3.73
C PRO A 195 -17.01 -19.56 -2.34
N ARG A 196 -16.03 -18.65 -2.29
CA ARG A 196 -15.52 -18.10 -1.02
C ARG A 196 -16.61 -17.44 -0.20
N GLN A 197 -17.58 -16.82 -0.85
CA GLN A 197 -18.73 -16.21 -0.17
C GLN A 197 -19.56 -17.26 0.57
N THR A 198 -19.87 -18.41 -0.07
CA THR A 198 -20.57 -19.52 0.55
C THR A 198 -19.80 -20.05 1.75
N LEU A 199 -18.51 -20.36 1.59
CA LEU A 199 -17.64 -20.81 2.67
C LEU A 199 -17.65 -19.85 3.87
N ARG A 200 -17.34 -18.57 3.62
CA ARG A 200 -17.22 -17.55 4.68
C ARG A 200 -18.55 -17.23 5.36
N SER A 201 -19.68 -17.46 4.72
CA SER A 201 -21.00 -17.33 5.35
C SER A 201 -21.28 -18.42 6.41
N GLN A 202 -20.55 -19.54 6.36
CA GLN A 202 -20.69 -20.65 7.32
C GLN A 202 -19.74 -20.53 8.52
N VAL A 203 -18.72 -19.67 8.44
CA VAL A 203 -17.66 -19.55 9.47
C VAL A 203 -17.68 -18.16 10.10
N GLY A 204 -17.80 -18.09 11.42
CA GLY A 204 -17.60 -16.86 12.19
C GLY A 204 -16.15 -16.74 12.64
N MET A 205 -15.50 -15.62 12.39
CA MET A 205 -14.13 -15.36 12.81
C MET A 205 -14.06 -14.26 13.86
N VAL A 206 -13.37 -14.50 14.96
CA VAL A 206 -13.03 -13.49 15.97
C VAL A 206 -11.53 -13.18 15.85
N LEU A 207 -11.22 -11.96 15.43
CA LEU A 207 -9.84 -11.50 15.27
C LEU A 207 -9.21 -11.17 16.62
N GLN A 208 -7.89 -11.30 16.71
CA GLN A 208 -7.13 -10.91 17.89
C GLN A 208 -7.17 -9.39 18.10
N ASP A 209 -7.05 -8.61 17.00
CA ASP A 209 -7.16 -7.17 17.00
C ASP A 209 -8.58 -6.77 16.54
N ALA A 210 -9.37 -6.22 17.45
CA ALA A 210 -10.71 -5.74 17.14
C ALA A 210 -10.65 -4.44 16.34
N VAL A 211 -11.28 -4.42 15.16
CA VAL A 211 -11.45 -3.21 14.36
C VAL A 211 -12.89 -2.73 14.54
N LEU A 212 -13.04 -1.46 14.93
CA LEU A 212 -14.34 -0.81 15.04
C LEU A 212 -14.48 0.25 13.95
N PHE A 213 -15.59 0.19 13.24
CA PHE A 213 -15.96 1.21 12.27
C PHE A 213 -16.50 2.45 12.99
N LYS A 214 -16.31 3.62 12.36
CA LYS A 214 -16.92 4.87 12.85
C LYS A 214 -18.44 4.77 12.76
N GLY A 215 -19.12 4.75 13.90
CA GLY A 215 -20.58 4.60 14.02
C GLY A 215 -20.99 4.24 15.43
N SER A 216 -22.21 3.83 15.62
CA SER A 216 -22.71 3.35 16.89
C SER A 216 -22.19 1.93 17.19
N ILE A 217 -22.27 1.51 18.46
CA ILE A 217 -22.00 0.12 18.87
C ILE A 217 -22.99 -0.82 18.17
N MET A 218 -24.25 -0.43 18.08
CA MET A 218 -25.29 -1.18 17.38
C MET A 218 -24.96 -1.42 15.91
N ASP A 219 -24.45 -0.40 15.19
CA ASP A 219 -24.03 -0.53 13.80
C ASP A 219 -22.85 -1.49 13.66
N ASN A 220 -21.88 -1.43 14.56
CA ASN A 220 -20.73 -2.32 14.58
C ASN A 220 -21.14 -3.79 14.82
N ILE A 221 -22.10 -4.05 15.71
CA ILE A 221 -22.63 -5.41 15.92
C ILE A 221 -23.43 -5.88 14.71
N ARG A 222 -24.27 -4.99 14.15
CA ARG A 222 -25.09 -5.28 12.95
C ARG A 222 -24.25 -5.54 11.71
N TYR A 223 -22.98 -5.09 11.69
CA TYR A 223 -22.07 -5.32 10.55
C TYR A 223 -21.93 -6.83 10.22
N GLY A 224 -22.03 -7.73 11.18
CA GLY A 224 -22.03 -9.18 10.96
C GLY A 224 -23.24 -9.71 10.19
N ARG A 225 -24.37 -8.98 10.23
CA ARG A 225 -25.59 -9.26 9.45
C ARG A 225 -26.39 -7.96 9.29
N LEU A 226 -26.27 -7.34 8.13
CA LEU A 226 -26.81 -5.99 7.88
C LEU A 226 -28.34 -5.88 7.96
N ASP A 227 -29.06 -6.98 7.75
CA ASP A 227 -30.53 -7.11 7.83
C ASP A 227 -31.04 -7.51 9.22
N ALA A 228 -30.13 -7.61 10.24
CA ALA A 228 -30.54 -7.96 11.60
C ALA A 228 -31.41 -6.86 12.21
N THR A 229 -32.49 -7.29 12.92
CA THR A 229 -33.34 -6.36 13.66
C THR A 229 -32.64 -5.84 14.92
N ASP A 230 -33.16 -4.75 15.50
CA ASP A 230 -32.59 -4.19 16.73
C ASP A 230 -32.66 -5.18 17.89
N GLU A 231 -33.74 -5.98 17.97
CA GLU A 231 -33.91 -7.02 18.99
C GLU A 231 -32.86 -8.13 18.88
N GLU A 232 -32.53 -8.54 17.64
CA GLU A 232 -31.49 -9.55 17.37
C GLU A 232 -30.11 -9.02 17.71
N VAL A 233 -29.81 -7.76 17.40
CA VAL A 233 -28.55 -7.09 17.76
C VAL A 233 -28.40 -7.00 19.29
N ILE A 234 -29.46 -6.61 20.00
CA ILE A 234 -29.48 -6.55 21.46
C ILE A 234 -29.30 -7.96 22.08
N ALA A 235 -29.96 -8.97 21.48
CA ALA A 235 -29.81 -10.35 21.94
C ALA A 235 -28.36 -10.85 21.79
N ALA A 236 -27.70 -10.54 20.66
CA ALA A 236 -26.29 -10.85 20.43
C ALA A 236 -25.37 -10.12 21.42
N ALA A 237 -25.62 -8.83 21.69
CA ALA A 237 -24.88 -8.04 22.65
C ALA A 237 -24.99 -8.64 24.08
N LYS A 238 -26.16 -9.08 24.47
CA LYS A 238 -26.37 -9.77 25.78
C LYS A 238 -25.65 -11.10 25.86
N ALA A 239 -25.67 -11.88 24.77
CA ALA A 239 -25.01 -13.18 24.74
C ALA A 239 -23.48 -13.07 24.90
N THR A 240 -22.91 -11.94 24.51
CA THR A 240 -21.47 -11.64 24.63
C THR A 240 -21.12 -10.65 25.75
N TYR A 241 -22.08 -10.31 26.59
CA TYR A 241 -21.92 -9.38 27.72
C TYR A 241 -21.53 -7.94 27.32
N VAL A 242 -21.69 -7.54 26.08
CA VAL A 242 -21.46 -6.16 25.62
C VAL A 242 -22.42 -5.20 26.30
N ASP A 243 -23.65 -5.63 26.60
CA ASP A 243 -24.68 -4.89 27.34
C ASP A 243 -24.26 -4.42 28.74
N ARG A 244 -23.14 -4.92 29.28
CA ARG A 244 -22.59 -4.48 30.57
C ARG A 244 -21.68 -3.25 30.44
N PHE A 245 -21.31 -2.88 29.25
CA PHE A 245 -20.38 -1.78 28.95
C PHE A 245 -21.04 -0.60 28.22
N VAL A 246 -22.36 -0.68 27.95
CA VAL A 246 -23.12 0.30 27.16
C VAL A 246 -24.27 0.87 27.98
#